data_231cf55a1f30b17415a6932d451d33b7
#
_entry.id   231cf55a1f30b17415a6932d451d33b7
#
_cell.length_a   1.000
_cell.length_b   1.000
_cell.length_c   1.000
_cell.angle_alpha   90.00
_cell.angle_beta   90.00
_cell.angle_gamma   90.00
#
_symmetry.space_group_name_H-M   'P 1'
#
loop_
_entity.id
_entity.type
_entity.pdbx_description
1 polymer ?
#
loop_
_entity_poly.entity_id
_entity_poly.type
_entity_poly.pdbx_seq_one_letter_code
_entity_poly.pdbx_strand_id
1 'polypeptide(L)'
;MKKIITLLLLLTLYNCLSDETKKIPFIEGYWEIVSVTKDQIKIKDFKISGTIDYFKINDDLSGYRKKVTPRFDGAFEISQNQSNFNLSTENNKLWIIYSNNGVVYREEITLANNTSLIISNSNGFIYHYKSYEPLIFN
;
A
#
# COMPACT_ATOMS: atom_id res chain seq x y z
N MET A 1 5.30 -48.30 -13.24
CA MET A 1 6.30 -47.29 -12.83
C MET A 1 6.22 -46.00 -13.63
N LYS A 2 6.17 -46.04 -14.94
CA LYS A 2 6.08 -44.79 -15.76
C LYS A 2 4.84 -43.92 -15.45
N LYS A 3 3.67 -44.49 -15.16
CA LYS A 3 2.43 -43.77 -14.83
C LYS A 3 2.47 -43.09 -13.44
N ILE A 4 3.20 -43.65 -12.48
CA ILE A 4 3.37 -43.09 -11.13
C ILE A 4 4.31 -41.87 -11.17
N ILE A 5 5.37 -41.94 -11.98
CA ILE A 5 6.32 -40.84 -12.17
C ILE A 5 5.62 -39.63 -12.84
N THR A 6 4.74 -39.88 -13.82
CA THR A 6 3.96 -38.82 -14.48
C THR A 6 2.97 -38.13 -13.52
N LEU A 7 2.35 -38.90 -12.63
CA LEU A 7 1.44 -38.37 -11.60
C LEU A 7 2.20 -37.52 -10.56
N LEU A 8 3.40 -37.96 -10.18
CA LEU A 8 4.23 -37.23 -9.21
C LEU A 8 4.73 -35.90 -9.79
N LEU A 9 5.01 -35.84 -11.09
CA LEU A 9 5.43 -34.63 -11.79
C LEU A 9 4.29 -33.58 -11.93
N LEU A 10 3.03 -34.01 -12.01
CA LEU A 10 1.88 -33.12 -12.04
C LEU A 10 1.60 -32.43 -10.68
N LEU A 11 2.00 -33.05 -9.58
CA LEU A 11 1.80 -32.51 -8.22
C LEU A 11 2.77 -31.36 -7.87
N THR A 12 3.85 -31.18 -8.61
CA THR A 12 4.84 -30.12 -8.37
C THR A 12 4.48 -28.77 -9.00
N LEU A 13 3.39 -28.70 -9.79
CA LEU A 13 2.93 -27.50 -10.45
C LEU A 13 1.91 -26.66 -9.63
N TYR A 14 1.66 -27.00 -8.37
CA TYR A 14 1.00 -26.08 -7.45
C TYR A 14 2.00 -24.96 -7.11
N ASN A 15 2.15 -24.02 -8.05
CA ASN A 15 2.69 -22.72 -7.74
C ASN A 15 1.87 -22.16 -6.57
N CYS A 16 2.56 -21.93 -5.47
CA CYS A 16 2.01 -21.22 -4.33
C CYS A 16 1.75 -19.78 -4.79
N LEU A 17 0.58 -19.52 -5.37
CA LEU A 17 0.11 -18.17 -5.69
C LEU A 17 0.06 -17.43 -4.36
N SER A 18 0.88 -16.40 -4.23
CA SER A 18 0.84 -15.55 -3.05
C SER A 18 -0.55 -14.90 -2.97
N ASP A 19 -1.20 -15.08 -1.84
CA ASP A 19 -2.51 -14.45 -1.61
C ASP A 19 -2.30 -12.98 -1.24
N GLU A 20 -2.28 -12.14 -2.26
CA GLU A 20 -2.05 -10.70 -2.12
C GLU A 20 -3.16 -10.00 -1.33
N THR A 21 -4.34 -10.62 -1.22
CA THR A 21 -5.47 -10.08 -0.44
C THR A 21 -5.16 -10.01 1.06
N LYS A 22 -4.21 -10.82 1.54
CA LYS A 22 -3.75 -10.78 2.94
C LYS A 22 -3.12 -9.45 3.35
N LYS A 23 -2.71 -8.62 2.40
CA LYS A 23 -2.18 -7.28 2.66
C LYS A 23 -3.29 -6.27 2.97
N ILE A 24 -4.51 -6.49 2.45
CA ILE A 24 -5.62 -5.52 2.52
C ILE A 24 -5.93 -5.05 3.94
N PRO A 25 -6.03 -5.93 4.96
CA PRO A 25 -6.33 -5.51 6.33
C PRO A 25 -5.30 -4.55 6.96
N PHE A 26 -4.10 -4.49 6.39
CA PHE A 26 -3.01 -3.67 6.90
C PHE A 26 -2.84 -2.32 6.21
N ILE A 27 -3.66 -2.01 5.19
CA ILE A 27 -3.54 -0.75 4.44
C ILE A 27 -4.25 0.38 5.15
N GLU A 28 -5.44 0.12 5.71
CA GLU A 28 -6.22 1.14 6.41
C GLU A 28 -5.44 1.69 7.60
N GLY A 29 -5.41 3.02 7.73
CA GLY A 29 -4.76 3.70 8.84
C GLY A 29 -3.93 4.90 8.43
N TYR A 30 -3.07 5.34 9.34
CA TYR A 30 -2.23 6.51 9.21
C TYR A 30 -0.78 6.11 8.90
N TRP A 31 -0.22 6.70 7.84
CA TRP A 31 1.08 6.33 7.32
C TRP A 31 1.99 7.55 7.14
N GLU A 32 3.15 7.52 7.79
CA GLU A 32 4.19 8.53 7.65
C GLU A 32 5.21 8.10 6.61
N ILE A 33 5.45 8.94 5.60
CA ILE A 33 6.47 8.65 4.59
C ILE A 33 7.88 8.74 5.21
N VAL A 34 8.67 7.71 4.97
CA VAL A 34 10.06 7.59 5.46
C VAL A 34 11.04 7.94 4.36
N SER A 35 10.85 7.37 3.18
CA SER A 35 11.75 7.60 2.05
C SER A 35 11.07 7.37 0.71
N VAL A 36 11.68 7.94 -0.32
CA VAL A 36 11.34 7.66 -1.73
C VAL A 36 12.60 7.18 -2.43
N THR A 37 12.48 6.06 -3.15
CA THR A 37 13.51 5.56 -4.04
C THR A 37 13.02 5.57 -5.49
N LYS A 38 13.93 5.67 -6.45
CA LYS A 38 13.67 5.49 -7.87
C LYS A 38 14.77 4.66 -8.48
N ASP A 39 14.41 3.61 -9.20
CA ASP A 39 15.38 2.71 -9.84
C ASP A 39 16.46 2.24 -8.87
N GLN A 40 16.06 1.88 -7.64
CA GLN A 40 16.88 1.44 -6.50
C GLN A 40 17.80 2.54 -5.90
N ILE A 41 17.71 3.77 -6.37
CA ILE A 41 18.46 4.90 -5.82
C ILE A 41 17.55 5.69 -4.87
N LYS A 42 18.03 5.93 -3.63
CA LYS A 42 17.30 6.77 -2.67
C LYS A 42 17.33 8.22 -3.16
N ILE A 43 16.12 8.76 -3.46
CA ILE A 43 15.97 10.14 -3.93
C ILE A 43 15.73 11.08 -2.77
N LYS A 44 14.95 10.65 -1.78
CA LYS A 44 14.56 11.47 -0.64
C LYS A 44 14.44 10.64 0.62
N ASP A 45 14.88 11.23 1.72
CA ASP A 45 14.78 10.70 3.07
C ASP A 45 14.07 11.73 3.95
N PHE A 46 13.04 11.29 4.68
CA PHE A 46 12.27 12.17 5.55
C PHE A 46 12.60 11.83 7.00
N LYS A 47 13.23 12.74 7.73
CA LYS A 47 13.45 12.56 9.16
C LYS A 47 12.17 12.72 9.96
N ILE A 48 11.34 13.70 9.58
CA ILE A 48 10.02 13.97 10.12
C ILE A 48 9.15 14.42 8.95
N SER A 49 7.98 13.84 8.80
CA SER A 49 6.99 14.31 7.83
C SER A 49 5.95 15.18 8.51
N GLY A 50 5.75 16.39 8.01
CA GLY A 50 4.68 17.29 8.47
C GLY A 50 3.28 16.85 8.02
N THR A 51 3.19 15.88 7.12
CA THR A 51 1.92 15.35 6.61
C THR A 51 1.93 13.84 6.65
N ILE A 52 0.77 13.28 6.99
CA ILE A 52 0.52 11.85 7.10
C ILE A 52 -0.50 11.47 6.04
N ASP A 53 -0.31 10.32 5.41
CA ASP A 53 -1.32 9.74 4.52
C ASP A 53 -2.28 8.89 5.33
N TYR A 54 -3.57 9.18 5.21
CA TYR A 54 -4.64 8.37 5.78
C TYR A 54 -5.35 7.59 4.68
N PHE A 55 -5.45 6.29 4.85
CA PHE A 55 -6.18 5.38 3.97
C PHE A 55 -7.42 4.86 4.69
N LYS A 56 -8.57 4.94 4.02
CA LYS A 56 -9.82 4.29 4.42
C LYS A 56 -10.20 3.27 3.37
N ILE A 57 -10.58 2.08 3.82
CA ILE A 57 -11.04 0.99 2.95
C ILE A 57 -12.44 0.58 3.39
N ASN A 58 -13.35 0.42 2.43
CA ASN A 58 -14.69 -0.07 2.62
C ASN A 58 -14.75 -1.58 2.32
N ASP A 59 -15.84 -2.23 2.72
CA ASP A 59 -16.04 -3.68 2.53
C ASP A 59 -16.07 -4.11 1.06
N ASP A 60 -16.46 -3.21 0.15
CA ASP A 60 -16.47 -3.42 -1.30
C ASP A 60 -15.11 -3.17 -1.97
N LEU A 61 -14.04 -2.99 -1.19
CA LEU A 61 -12.67 -2.66 -1.62
C LEU A 61 -12.52 -1.29 -2.30
N SER A 62 -13.55 -0.45 -2.28
CA SER A 62 -13.40 0.97 -2.54
C SER A 62 -12.78 1.67 -1.34
N GLY A 63 -12.23 2.83 -1.56
CA GLY A 63 -11.65 3.61 -0.47
C GLY A 63 -11.21 4.98 -0.90
N TYR A 64 -10.56 5.66 0.02
CA TYR A 64 -9.94 6.95 -0.26
C TYR A 64 -8.64 7.15 0.50
N ARG A 65 -7.79 8.00 -0.05
CA ARG A 65 -6.56 8.49 0.55
C ARG A 65 -6.66 9.99 0.76
N LYS A 66 -6.27 10.45 1.95
CA LYS A 66 -6.19 11.87 2.32
C LYS A 66 -4.85 12.20 2.92
N LYS A 67 -4.40 13.43 2.74
CA LYS A 67 -3.33 14.02 3.53
C LYS A 67 -3.90 14.62 4.80
N VAL A 68 -3.31 14.31 5.95
CA VAL A 68 -3.66 14.88 7.24
C VAL A 68 -2.41 15.45 7.90
N THR A 69 -2.58 16.53 8.67
CA THR A 69 -1.49 17.15 9.43
C THR A 69 -1.73 16.92 10.91
N PRO A 70 -0.80 16.25 11.63
CA PRO A 70 -0.93 16.06 13.06
C PRO A 70 -0.87 17.39 13.81
N ARG A 71 -1.72 17.53 14.81
CA ARG A 71 -1.73 18.67 15.74
C ARG A 71 -1.15 18.25 17.08
N PHE A 72 -0.67 19.23 17.85
CA PHE A 72 -0.11 19.00 19.18
C PHE A 72 -1.13 18.49 20.20
N ASP A 73 -2.44 18.67 19.96
CA ASP A 73 -3.53 18.18 20.80
C ASP A 73 -3.94 16.73 20.48
N GLY A 74 -3.19 16.04 19.60
CA GLY A 74 -3.48 14.69 19.15
C GLY A 74 -4.57 14.59 18.07
N ALA A 75 -5.19 15.71 17.69
CA ALA A 75 -6.12 15.77 16.57
C ALA A 75 -5.39 15.90 15.22
N PHE A 76 -6.13 15.76 14.13
CA PHE A 76 -5.62 15.96 12.77
C PHE A 76 -6.33 17.13 12.09
N GLU A 77 -5.58 17.94 11.38
CA GLU A 77 -6.10 18.84 10.37
C GLU A 77 -6.22 18.05 9.06
N ILE A 78 -7.44 17.96 8.53
CA ILE A 78 -7.77 17.15 7.37
C ILE A 78 -7.70 18.00 6.12
N SER A 79 -6.92 17.60 5.12
CA SER A 79 -6.97 18.18 3.78
C SER A 79 -8.34 17.95 3.15
N GLN A 80 -8.88 18.95 2.49
CA GLN A 80 -10.13 18.80 1.72
C GLN A 80 -9.95 17.92 0.48
N ASN A 81 -8.71 17.75 0.02
CA ASN A 81 -8.40 16.94 -1.16
C ASN A 81 -8.34 15.46 -0.79
N GLN A 82 -9.19 14.70 -1.45
CA GLN A 82 -9.27 13.25 -1.28
C GLN A 82 -9.07 12.58 -2.64
N SER A 83 -8.29 11.50 -2.66
CA SER A 83 -8.13 10.62 -3.81
C SER A 83 -8.91 9.34 -3.58
N ASN A 84 -9.98 9.13 -4.34
CA ASN A 84 -10.75 7.89 -4.29
C ASN A 84 -10.05 6.80 -5.08
N PHE A 85 -10.17 5.56 -4.60
CA PHE A 85 -9.57 4.41 -5.25
C PHE A 85 -10.42 3.14 -5.09
N ASN A 86 -10.07 2.13 -5.88
CA ASN A 86 -10.49 0.75 -5.69
C ASN A 86 -9.24 -0.14 -5.57
N LEU A 87 -9.32 -1.18 -4.73
CA LEU A 87 -8.30 -2.22 -4.68
C LEU A 87 -8.65 -3.33 -5.67
N SER A 88 -7.65 -3.85 -6.35
CA SER A 88 -7.79 -4.97 -7.27
C SER A 88 -6.57 -5.88 -7.21
N THR A 89 -6.79 -7.18 -7.32
CA THR A 89 -5.71 -8.16 -7.42
C THR A 89 -5.63 -8.68 -8.85
N GLU A 90 -4.51 -8.43 -9.51
CA GLU A 90 -4.24 -8.84 -10.89
C GLU A 90 -2.81 -9.35 -11.00
N ASN A 91 -2.62 -10.50 -11.67
CA ASN A 91 -1.30 -11.11 -11.92
C ASN A 91 -0.43 -11.25 -10.66
N ASN A 92 -1.03 -11.72 -9.56
CA ASN A 92 -0.38 -11.87 -8.24
C ASN A 92 0.19 -10.57 -7.68
N LYS A 93 -0.48 -9.46 -7.96
CA LYS A 93 -0.14 -8.13 -7.45
C LYS A 93 -1.39 -7.46 -6.90
N LEU A 94 -1.23 -6.70 -5.83
CA LEU A 94 -2.29 -5.88 -5.27
C LEU A 94 -2.13 -4.44 -5.77
N TRP A 95 -3.18 -3.94 -6.40
CA TRP A 95 -3.21 -2.61 -6.99
C TRP A 95 -4.15 -1.68 -6.27
N ILE A 96 -3.72 -0.42 -6.07
CA ILE A 96 -4.59 0.72 -5.79
C ILE A 96 -4.85 1.40 -7.13
N ILE A 97 -6.11 1.45 -7.53
CA ILE A 97 -6.53 2.06 -8.81
C ILE A 97 -7.27 3.35 -8.48
N TYR A 98 -6.65 4.48 -8.78
CA TYR A 98 -7.22 5.81 -8.58
C TYR A 98 -7.98 6.25 -9.81
N SER A 99 -9.12 6.93 -9.60
CA SER A 99 -9.90 7.55 -10.66
C SER A 99 -10.24 8.99 -10.25
N ASN A 100 -9.57 9.96 -10.86
CA ASN A 100 -9.78 11.37 -10.61
C ASN A 100 -10.00 12.10 -11.93
N ASN A 101 -11.16 12.77 -12.07
CA ASN A 101 -11.49 13.62 -13.22
C ASN A 101 -11.26 12.94 -14.59
N GLY A 102 -11.60 11.65 -14.71
CA GLY A 102 -11.43 10.88 -15.95
C GLY A 102 -10.01 10.35 -16.19
N VAL A 103 -9.06 10.67 -15.32
CA VAL A 103 -7.70 10.11 -15.35
C VAL A 103 -7.64 8.91 -14.42
N VAL A 104 -7.24 7.76 -14.97
CA VAL A 104 -7.03 6.53 -14.20
C VAL A 104 -5.54 6.28 -14.10
N TYR A 105 -5.03 6.09 -12.89
CA TYR A 105 -3.66 5.63 -12.64
C TYR A 105 -3.64 4.59 -11.53
N ARG A 106 -2.59 3.79 -11.47
CA ARG A 106 -2.49 2.72 -10.47
C ARG A 106 -1.11 2.67 -9.84
N GLU A 107 -1.10 2.21 -8.59
CA GLU A 107 0.10 1.94 -7.80
C GLU A 107 0.02 0.52 -7.26
N GLU A 108 1.15 -0.18 -7.19
CA GLU A 108 1.25 -1.52 -6.63
C GLU A 108 1.56 -1.45 -5.12
N ILE A 109 0.81 -2.18 -4.30
CA ILE A 109 1.17 -2.43 -2.90
C ILE A 109 2.09 -3.64 -2.84
N THR A 110 3.38 -3.40 -2.69
CA THR A 110 4.37 -4.48 -2.63
C THR A 110 4.51 -5.06 -1.23
N LEU A 111 4.28 -4.26 -0.20
CA LEU A 111 4.27 -4.66 1.21
C LEU A 111 3.19 -3.92 1.97
N ALA A 112 2.46 -4.61 2.83
CA ALA A 112 1.63 -4.03 3.88
C ALA A 112 1.62 -4.96 5.09
N ASN A 113 1.96 -4.42 6.25
CA ASN A 113 1.89 -5.08 7.56
C ASN A 113 1.65 -4.03 8.66
N ASN A 114 1.65 -4.43 9.92
CA ASN A 114 1.35 -3.53 11.05
C ASN A 114 2.26 -2.30 11.16
N THR A 115 3.47 -2.35 10.62
CA THR A 115 4.48 -1.31 10.82
C THR A 115 4.93 -0.63 9.54
N SER A 116 4.74 -1.26 8.38
CA SER A 116 5.31 -0.83 7.10
C SER A 116 4.32 -0.97 5.95
N LEU A 117 4.31 0.04 5.10
CA LEU A 117 3.60 0.04 3.83
C LEU A 117 4.56 0.48 2.73
N ILE A 118 4.65 -0.29 1.64
CA ILE A 118 5.47 0.05 0.48
C ILE A 118 4.58 0.07 -0.76
N ILE A 119 4.61 1.19 -1.45
CA ILE A 119 3.82 1.44 -2.66
C ILE A 119 4.78 1.80 -3.79
N SER A 120 4.60 1.19 -4.96
CA SER A 120 5.38 1.51 -6.16
C SER A 120 4.49 1.97 -7.30
N ASN A 121 4.99 2.84 -8.16
CA ASN A 121 4.30 3.30 -9.35
C ASN A 121 5.00 2.86 -10.65
N SER A 122 4.32 3.06 -11.78
CA SER A 122 4.83 2.68 -13.10
C SER A 122 6.07 3.47 -13.55
N ASN A 123 6.38 4.59 -12.90
CA ASN A 123 7.56 5.42 -13.21
C ASN A 123 8.82 5.01 -12.42
N GLY A 124 8.78 3.87 -11.72
CA GLY A 124 9.90 3.34 -10.94
C GLY A 124 10.07 3.97 -9.56
N PHE A 125 9.14 4.84 -9.11
CA PHE A 125 9.16 5.37 -7.75
C PHE A 125 8.61 4.36 -6.76
N ILE A 126 9.30 4.21 -5.63
CA ILE A 126 8.91 3.38 -4.51
C ILE A 126 8.83 4.26 -3.28
N TYR A 127 7.66 4.29 -2.66
CA TYR A 127 7.34 5.06 -1.48
C TYR A 127 7.35 4.14 -0.27
N HIS A 128 8.19 4.42 0.70
CA HIS A 128 8.31 3.66 1.94
C HIS A 128 7.64 4.44 3.06
N TYR A 129 6.68 3.81 3.71
CA TYR A 129 5.94 4.37 4.84
C TYR A 129 6.15 3.52 6.08
N LYS A 130 6.08 4.15 7.23
CA LYS A 130 5.89 3.51 8.54
C LYS A 130 4.52 3.86 9.09
N SER A 131 3.95 3.01 9.95
CA SER A 131 2.73 3.34 10.67
C SER A 131 2.95 4.59 11.52
N TYR A 132 1.98 5.50 11.51
CA TYR A 132 2.01 6.71 12.32
C TYR A 132 1.23 6.48 13.62
N GLU A 133 1.89 6.74 14.75
CA GLU A 133 1.27 6.77 16.07
C GLU A 133 1.27 8.22 16.56
N PRO A 134 0.08 8.76 16.95
CA PRO A 134 0.02 10.11 17.50
C PRO A 134 0.88 10.24 18.76
N LEU A 135 1.66 11.33 18.85
CA LEU A 135 2.40 11.66 20.05
C LEU A 135 1.40 12.08 21.12
N ILE A 136 1.25 11.27 22.15
CA ILE A 136 0.46 11.60 23.35
C ILE A 136 1.42 12.26 24.33
N PHE A 137 1.28 13.57 24.51
CA PHE A 137 1.97 14.27 25.59
C PHE A 137 1.11 14.13 26.86
N ASN A 138 1.59 13.34 27.82
CA ASN A 138 1.03 13.24 29.17
C ASN A 138 1.51 14.40 30.02
#